data_52ca90daa7c6165c6585852be089963b
#
_entry.id   52ca90daa7c6165c6585852be089963b
#
_cell.length_a   1.000
_cell.length_b   1.000
_cell.length_c   1.000
_cell.angle_alpha   90.00
_cell.angle_beta   90.00
_cell.angle_gamma   90.00
#
_symmetry.space_group_name_H-M   'P 1'
#
loop_
_entity.id
_entity.type
_entity.pdbx_description
1 polymer ?
#
loop_
_entity_poly.entity_id
_entity_poly.type
_entity_poly.pdbx_seq_one_letter_code
_entity_poly.pdbx_strand_id
1 'polypeptide(L)'
;FQTNMAVIFYICSVLLFVSPNLVTRYTGHRLASTESRLIRGALKTAKKELRKPSDDPFNIASRAFYLYLKNKLLLPSHNLDPASVEDILSSRVSQESLDTILELLKACDAGRYAPGGIERESTILSEMEKSLKNIDGELR
;
A
#
# COMPACT_ATOMS: atom_id res chain seq x y z
N PHE A 1 13.95 -1.99 58.86
CA PHE A 1 12.81 -2.39 58.01
C PHE A 1 12.19 -1.25 57.26
N GLN A 2 12.11 -0.02 57.78
CA GLN A 2 11.51 1.15 57.12
C GLN A 2 12.31 1.69 55.92
N THR A 3 13.63 1.61 55.99
CA THR A 3 14.51 2.12 54.89
C THR A 3 14.38 1.31 53.61
N ASN A 4 14.21 -0.01 53.73
CA ASN A 4 14.07 -0.87 52.53
C ASN A 4 12.72 -0.67 51.81
N MET A 5 11.64 -0.39 52.55
CA MET A 5 10.33 -0.07 51.95
C MET A 5 10.35 1.26 51.17
N ALA A 6 11.02 2.27 51.69
CA ALA A 6 11.15 3.55 51.01
C ALA A 6 11.94 3.45 49.71
N VAL A 7 12.99 2.65 49.69
CA VAL A 7 13.82 2.39 48.48
C VAL A 7 13.01 1.65 47.40
N ILE A 8 12.19 0.67 47.80
CA ILE A 8 11.34 -0.09 46.87
C ILE A 8 10.27 0.85 46.25
N PHE A 9 9.62 1.72 47.05
CA PHE A 9 8.67 2.69 46.53
C PHE A 9 9.30 3.68 45.57
N TYR A 10 10.52 4.11 45.83
CA TYR A 10 11.25 5.03 44.96
C TYR A 10 11.59 4.36 43.61
N ILE A 11 12.06 3.12 43.62
CA ILE A 11 12.37 2.34 42.39
C ILE A 11 11.08 2.11 41.57
N CYS A 12 9.98 1.72 42.22
CA CYS A 12 8.69 1.55 41.53
C CYS A 12 8.17 2.85 40.92
N SER A 13 8.33 3.98 41.61
CA SER A 13 7.94 5.29 41.07
C SER A 13 8.75 5.70 39.84
N VAL A 14 10.07 5.48 39.87
CA VAL A 14 10.95 5.75 38.73
C VAL A 14 10.62 4.84 37.54
N LEU A 15 10.35 3.56 37.78
CA LEU A 15 9.94 2.59 36.74
C LEU A 15 8.61 2.98 36.09
N LEU A 16 7.63 3.45 36.89
CA LEU A 16 6.34 3.93 36.36
C LEU A 16 6.48 5.21 35.51
N PHE A 17 7.44 6.07 35.83
CA PHE A 17 7.66 7.32 35.10
C PHE A 17 8.43 7.10 33.78
N VAL A 18 9.31 6.09 33.73
CA VAL A 18 10.14 5.77 32.57
C VAL A 18 9.38 4.89 31.55
N SER A 19 8.44 4.06 32.02
CA SER A 19 7.74 3.09 31.18
C SER A 19 6.95 3.71 30.00
N PRO A 20 6.18 4.79 30.14
CA PRO A 20 5.44 5.36 29.02
C PRO A 20 6.35 5.95 27.94
N ASN A 21 7.48 6.54 28.32
CA ASN A 21 8.45 7.09 27.37
C ASN A 21 9.20 6.00 26.58
N LEU A 22 9.45 4.84 27.20
CA LEU A 22 10.08 3.71 26.53
C LEU A 22 9.12 3.02 25.56
N VAL A 23 7.86 2.87 25.97
CA VAL A 23 6.83 2.24 25.13
C VAL A 23 6.54 3.07 23.88
N THR A 24 6.43 4.38 23.99
CA THR A 24 6.20 5.26 22.82
C THR A 24 7.37 5.27 21.85
N ARG A 25 8.60 5.23 22.34
CA ARG A 25 9.78 5.11 21.46
C ARG A 25 9.85 3.75 20.78
N TYR A 26 9.52 2.66 21.48
CA TYR A 26 9.59 1.31 20.94
C TYR A 26 8.49 1.05 19.90
N THR A 27 7.28 1.54 20.14
CA THR A 27 6.16 1.44 19.18
C THR A 27 6.40 2.31 17.95
N GLY A 28 6.94 3.52 18.11
CA GLY A 28 7.29 4.40 17.00
C GLY A 28 8.33 3.79 16.03
N HIS A 29 9.37 3.16 16.55
CA HIS A 29 10.37 2.46 15.72
C HIS A 29 9.80 1.24 14.98
N ARG A 30 8.90 0.49 15.58
CA ARG A 30 8.24 -0.66 14.92
C ARG A 30 7.29 -0.20 13.83
N LEU A 31 6.52 0.85 14.03
CA LEU A 31 5.61 1.40 13.02
C LEU A 31 6.40 1.93 11.82
N ALA A 32 7.43 2.75 12.03
CA ALA A 32 8.28 3.27 10.97
C ALA A 32 8.99 2.16 10.17
N SER A 33 9.42 1.08 10.82
CA SER A 33 10.03 -0.07 10.13
C SER A 33 9.01 -0.85 9.31
N THR A 34 7.78 -0.97 9.77
CA THR A 34 6.68 -1.65 9.04
C THR A 34 6.25 -0.84 7.82
N GLU A 35 6.10 0.47 7.96
CA GLU A 35 5.79 1.39 6.85
C GLU A 35 6.87 1.33 5.77
N SER A 36 8.14 1.42 6.15
CA SER A 36 9.26 1.31 5.20
C SER A 36 9.28 -0.04 4.47
N ARG A 37 8.89 -1.12 5.13
CA ARG A 37 8.77 -2.45 4.50
C ARG A 37 7.60 -2.52 3.53
N LEU A 38 6.45 -1.91 3.86
CA LEU A 38 5.28 -1.83 2.98
C LEU A 38 5.61 -1.04 1.71
N ILE A 39 6.22 0.14 1.84
CA ILE A 39 6.62 0.99 0.71
C ILE A 39 7.59 0.24 -0.22
N ARG A 40 8.65 -0.35 0.33
CA ARG A 40 9.65 -1.09 -0.48
C ARG A 40 9.08 -2.36 -1.09
N GLY A 41 8.12 -3.00 -0.43
CA GLY A 41 7.47 -4.23 -0.87
C GLY A 41 6.25 -4.01 -1.75
N ALA A 42 5.77 -2.78 -1.93
CA ALA A 42 4.51 -2.48 -2.61
C ALA A 42 4.44 -3.07 -4.02
N LEU A 43 5.45 -2.82 -4.86
CA LEU A 43 5.51 -3.35 -6.21
C LEU A 43 5.59 -4.88 -6.24
N LYS A 44 6.37 -5.49 -5.34
CA LYS A 44 6.50 -6.95 -5.24
C LYS A 44 5.16 -7.60 -4.85
N THR A 45 4.45 -6.98 -3.91
CA THR A 45 3.14 -7.46 -3.45
C THR A 45 2.09 -7.35 -4.57
N ALA A 46 2.06 -6.23 -5.30
CA ALA A 46 1.17 -6.05 -6.44
C ALA A 46 1.44 -7.07 -7.56
N LYS A 47 2.71 -7.31 -7.91
CA LYS A 47 3.06 -8.35 -8.89
C LYS A 47 2.68 -9.75 -8.44
N LYS A 48 2.77 -10.05 -7.14
CA LYS A 48 2.31 -11.34 -6.61
C LYS A 48 0.79 -11.47 -6.75
N GLU A 49 0.05 -10.37 -6.57
CA GLU A 49 -1.40 -10.35 -6.79
C GLU A 49 -1.76 -10.60 -8.25
N LEU A 50 -1.08 -9.94 -9.21
CA LEU A 50 -1.29 -10.14 -10.65
C LEU A 50 -1.04 -11.59 -11.13
N ARG A 51 -0.23 -12.35 -10.41
CA ARG A 51 0.10 -13.75 -10.75
C ARG A 51 -0.82 -14.79 -10.14
N LYS A 52 -1.80 -14.36 -9.34
CA LYS A 52 -2.79 -15.30 -8.77
C LYS A 52 -3.70 -15.83 -9.87
N PRO A 53 -3.94 -17.15 -9.90
CA PRO A 53 -4.94 -17.70 -10.78
C PRO A 53 -6.32 -17.18 -10.37
N SER A 54 -7.08 -16.66 -11.31
CA SER A 54 -8.46 -16.22 -11.10
C SER A 54 -9.23 -16.22 -12.41
N ASP A 55 -10.50 -16.41 -12.30
CA ASP A 55 -11.45 -16.39 -13.42
C ASP A 55 -11.77 -14.94 -13.88
N ASP A 56 -11.34 -13.91 -13.14
CA ASP A 56 -11.56 -12.51 -13.49
C ASP A 56 -10.23 -11.71 -13.46
N PRO A 57 -9.50 -11.65 -14.59
CA PRO A 57 -8.25 -10.92 -14.71
C PRO A 57 -8.40 -9.40 -14.58
N PHE A 58 -9.55 -8.83 -14.94
CA PHE A 58 -9.82 -7.41 -14.81
C PHE A 58 -9.91 -6.99 -13.33
N ASN A 59 -10.57 -7.81 -12.53
CA ASN A 59 -10.64 -7.60 -11.08
C ASN A 59 -9.26 -7.72 -10.42
N ILE A 60 -8.46 -8.70 -10.83
CA ILE A 60 -7.08 -8.84 -10.32
C ILE A 60 -6.24 -7.64 -10.69
N ALA A 61 -6.30 -7.15 -11.92
CA ALA A 61 -5.53 -6.02 -12.38
C ALA A 61 -5.83 -4.75 -11.56
N SER A 62 -7.09 -4.40 -11.41
CA SER A 62 -7.50 -3.24 -10.62
C SER A 62 -7.15 -3.38 -9.13
N ARG A 63 -7.39 -4.57 -8.56
CA ARG A 63 -7.06 -4.86 -7.16
C ARG A 63 -5.55 -4.79 -6.89
N ALA A 64 -4.72 -5.29 -7.79
CA ALA A 64 -3.27 -5.20 -7.66
C ALA A 64 -2.78 -3.74 -7.69
N PHE A 65 -3.37 -2.91 -8.53
CA PHE A 65 -3.07 -1.49 -8.59
C PHE A 65 -3.46 -0.75 -7.30
N TYR A 66 -4.68 -0.93 -6.81
CA TYR A 66 -5.11 -0.32 -5.55
C TYR A 66 -4.28 -0.80 -4.35
N LEU A 67 -3.91 -2.07 -4.33
CA LEU A 67 -3.02 -2.62 -3.31
C LEU A 67 -1.62 -1.98 -3.36
N TYR A 68 -1.11 -1.74 -4.56
CA TYR A 68 0.14 -1.03 -4.77
C TYR A 68 0.08 0.40 -4.20
N LEU A 69 -0.92 1.19 -4.59
CA LEU A 69 -1.08 2.55 -4.10
C LEU A 69 -1.23 2.61 -2.58
N LYS A 70 -2.06 1.74 -2.03
CA LYS A 70 -2.24 1.64 -0.58
C LYS A 70 -0.91 1.43 0.15
N ASN A 71 -0.10 0.50 -0.32
CA ASN A 71 1.16 0.15 0.33
C ASN A 71 2.27 1.19 0.06
N LYS A 72 2.30 1.76 -1.14
CA LYS A 72 3.32 2.73 -1.55
C LYS A 72 3.13 4.09 -0.88
N LEU A 73 1.88 4.55 -0.80
CA LEU A 73 1.52 5.86 -0.28
C LEU A 73 0.94 5.81 1.14
N LEU A 74 0.89 4.62 1.76
CA LEU A 74 0.33 4.39 3.10
C LEU A 74 -1.09 4.94 3.25
N LEU A 75 -1.90 4.79 2.21
CA LEU A 75 -3.27 5.30 2.19
C LEU A 75 -4.19 4.47 3.08
N PRO A 76 -5.15 5.09 3.78
CA PRO A 76 -6.19 4.37 4.49
C PRO A 76 -7.04 3.53 3.53
N SER A 77 -7.55 2.39 4.02
CA SER A 77 -8.21 1.37 3.20
C SER A 77 -9.57 1.77 2.60
N HIS A 78 -10.02 3.02 2.78
CA HIS A 78 -11.35 3.47 2.41
C HIS A 78 -11.32 4.07 1.00
N ASN A 79 -12.10 3.46 0.11
CA ASN A 79 -12.57 3.98 -1.17
C ASN A 79 -11.51 4.66 -2.07
N LEU A 80 -10.56 3.87 -2.56
CA LEU A 80 -9.79 4.28 -3.73
C LEU A 80 -10.68 4.03 -4.97
N ASP A 81 -11.20 5.10 -5.52
CA ASP A 81 -11.89 5.14 -6.80
C ASP A 81 -11.00 5.80 -7.87
N PRO A 82 -11.31 5.70 -9.16
CA PRO A 82 -10.52 6.30 -10.21
C PRO A 82 -10.32 7.82 -10.07
N ALA A 83 -11.32 8.55 -9.55
CA ALA A 83 -11.20 10.00 -9.33
C ALA A 83 -10.20 10.32 -8.22
N SER A 84 -10.24 9.57 -7.11
CA SER A 84 -9.25 9.70 -6.03
C SER A 84 -7.83 9.36 -6.50
N VAL A 85 -7.68 8.40 -7.41
CA VAL A 85 -6.39 8.03 -8.01
C VAL A 85 -5.82 9.20 -8.82
N GLU A 86 -6.65 9.85 -9.62
CA GLU A 86 -6.27 11.03 -10.40
C GLU A 86 -5.75 12.16 -9.49
N ASP A 87 -6.49 12.51 -8.45
CA ASP A 87 -6.10 13.54 -7.49
C ASP A 87 -4.77 13.21 -6.78
N ILE A 88 -4.58 11.97 -6.37
CA ILE A 88 -3.40 11.53 -5.62
C ILE A 88 -2.16 11.49 -6.51
N LEU A 89 -2.30 11.08 -7.76
CA LEU A 89 -1.17 10.86 -8.67
C LEU A 89 -0.83 12.08 -9.52
N SER A 90 -1.77 12.99 -9.78
CA SER A 90 -1.59 14.16 -10.68
C SER A 90 -0.36 15.02 -10.36
N SER A 91 0.00 15.12 -9.08
CA SER A 91 1.16 15.88 -8.60
C SER A 91 2.45 15.06 -8.45
N ARG A 92 2.41 13.74 -8.69
CA ARG A 92 3.48 12.81 -8.33
C ARG A 92 4.04 11.99 -9.48
N VAL A 93 3.31 11.88 -10.57
CA VAL A 93 3.70 11.12 -11.76
C VAL A 93 3.51 11.97 -13.02
N SER A 94 4.13 11.56 -14.13
CA SER A 94 3.93 12.22 -15.42
C SER A 94 2.48 12.08 -15.91
N GLN A 95 2.02 13.06 -16.68
CA GLN A 95 0.66 13.02 -17.24
C GLN A 95 0.45 11.79 -18.13
N GLU A 96 1.46 11.37 -18.89
CA GLU A 96 1.41 10.17 -19.72
C GLU A 96 1.18 8.89 -18.90
N SER A 97 1.90 8.75 -17.78
CA SER A 97 1.72 7.61 -16.88
C SER A 97 0.36 7.63 -16.19
N LEU A 98 -0.13 8.81 -15.84
CA LEU A 98 -1.46 9.00 -15.24
C LEU A 98 -2.56 8.62 -16.22
N ASP A 99 -2.53 9.14 -17.45
CA ASP A 99 -3.52 8.85 -18.48
C ASP A 99 -3.56 7.35 -18.81
N THR A 100 -2.39 6.73 -18.96
CA THR A 100 -2.28 5.29 -19.20
C THR A 100 -2.94 4.46 -18.10
N ILE A 101 -2.72 4.79 -16.83
CA ILE A 101 -3.31 4.00 -15.75
C ILE A 101 -4.82 4.24 -15.60
N LEU A 102 -5.28 5.46 -15.84
CA LEU A 102 -6.72 5.76 -15.83
C LEU A 102 -7.46 5.03 -16.95
N GLU A 103 -6.87 4.95 -18.14
CA GLU A 103 -7.42 4.14 -19.24
C GLU A 103 -7.45 2.64 -18.91
N LEU A 104 -6.39 2.11 -18.29
CA LEU A 104 -6.36 0.71 -17.84
C LEU A 104 -7.42 0.42 -16.77
N LEU A 105 -7.63 1.33 -15.82
CA LEU A 105 -8.69 1.16 -14.80
C LEU A 105 -10.08 1.21 -15.42
N LYS A 106 -10.33 2.12 -16.37
CA LYS A 106 -11.58 2.16 -17.12
C LYS A 106 -11.80 0.87 -17.94
N ALA A 107 -10.74 0.35 -18.56
CA ALA A 107 -10.79 -0.93 -19.28
C ALA A 107 -11.08 -2.11 -18.34
N CYS A 108 -10.53 -2.10 -17.12
CA CYS A 108 -10.84 -3.10 -16.09
C CYS A 108 -12.30 -3.05 -15.66
N ASP A 109 -12.85 -1.86 -15.45
CA ASP A 109 -14.27 -1.71 -15.09
C ASP A 109 -15.19 -2.13 -16.23
N ALA A 110 -14.90 -1.75 -17.46
CA ALA A 110 -15.66 -2.17 -18.64
C ALA A 110 -15.61 -3.70 -18.84
N GLY A 111 -14.43 -4.32 -18.64
CA GLY A 111 -14.22 -5.75 -18.80
C GLY A 111 -15.02 -6.62 -17.83
N ARG A 112 -15.31 -6.11 -16.64
CA ARG A 112 -16.16 -6.81 -15.65
C ARG A 112 -17.61 -6.99 -16.12
N TYR A 113 -18.12 -6.10 -16.97
CA TYR A 113 -19.52 -6.09 -17.42
C TYR A 113 -19.70 -6.58 -18.85
N ALA A 114 -18.62 -6.65 -19.62
CA ALA A 114 -18.64 -7.14 -20.99
C ALA A 114 -17.66 -8.32 -21.14
N PRO A 115 -18.09 -9.58 -20.97
CA PRO A 115 -17.22 -10.73 -21.19
C PRO A 115 -16.83 -10.76 -22.68
N GLY A 116 -15.64 -10.32 -22.98
CA GLY A 116 -15.14 -10.16 -24.33
C GLY A 116 -13.65 -10.50 -24.45
N GLY A 117 -13.37 -11.74 -24.82
CA GLY A 117 -12.14 -12.14 -25.48
C GLY A 117 -10.95 -12.46 -24.57
N ILE A 118 -10.58 -13.72 -24.59
CA ILE A 118 -9.39 -14.31 -23.91
C ILE A 118 -8.09 -13.55 -24.25
N GLU A 119 -7.96 -12.97 -25.44
CA GLU A 119 -6.81 -12.15 -25.83
C GLU A 119 -6.66 -10.87 -25.01
N ARG A 120 -7.76 -10.20 -24.69
CA ARG A 120 -7.74 -8.97 -23.91
C ARG A 120 -7.42 -9.22 -22.43
N GLU A 121 -7.78 -10.39 -21.92
CA GLU A 121 -7.54 -10.80 -20.54
C GLU A 121 -6.05 -11.00 -20.24
N SER A 122 -5.29 -11.63 -21.13
CA SER A 122 -3.85 -11.80 -20.96
C SER A 122 -3.08 -10.49 -21.12
N THR A 123 -3.56 -9.62 -22.02
CA THR A 123 -2.95 -8.33 -22.31
C THR A 123 -3.08 -7.38 -21.14
N ILE A 124 -4.27 -7.27 -20.50
CA ILE A 124 -4.52 -6.34 -19.40
C ILE A 124 -3.58 -6.55 -18.20
N LEU A 125 -3.28 -7.80 -17.85
CA LEU A 125 -2.37 -8.14 -16.76
C LEU A 125 -0.93 -7.69 -17.06
N SER A 126 -0.48 -7.88 -18.30
CA SER A 126 0.87 -7.47 -18.72
C SER A 126 1.01 -5.96 -18.81
N GLU A 127 -0.01 -5.27 -19.31
CA GLU A 127 -0.05 -3.81 -19.38
C GLU A 127 -0.10 -3.20 -17.97
N MET A 128 -0.90 -3.76 -17.07
CA MET A 128 -0.94 -3.33 -15.67
C MET A 128 0.42 -3.53 -14.98
N GLU A 129 1.10 -4.66 -15.21
CA GLU A 129 2.44 -4.87 -14.64
C GLU A 129 3.46 -3.85 -15.18
N LYS A 130 3.39 -3.51 -16.46
CA LYS A 130 4.25 -2.49 -17.08
C LYS A 130 3.99 -1.10 -16.50
N SER A 131 2.73 -0.71 -16.39
CA SER A 131 2.33 0.59 -15.81
C SER A 131 2.73 0.72 -14.35
N LEU A 132 2.56 -0.34 -13.55
CA LEU A 132 3.03 -0.37 -12.17
C LEU A 132 4.54 -0.16 -12.04
N LYS A 133 5.34 -0.72 -12.94
CA LYS A 133 6.80 -0.49 -12.95
C LYS A 133 7.16 0.96 -13.30
N ASN A 134 6.47 1.55 -14.26
CA ASN A 134 6.68 2.94 -14.66
C ASN A 134 6.36 3.88 -13.50
N ILE A 135 5.18 3.75 -12.91
CA ILE A 135 4.74 4.57 -11.76
C ILE A 135 5.68 4.38 -10.55
N ASP A 136 6.12 3.14 -10.26
CA ASP A 136 7.07 2.91 -9.16
C ASP A 136 8.42 3.58 -9.40
N GLY A 137 8.84 3.71 -10.65
CA GLY A 137 10.04 4.47 -11.04
C GLY A 137 9.89 5.97 -10.79
N GLU A 138 8.72 6.54 -11.06
CA GLU A 138 8.43 7.96 -10.87
C GLU A 138 8.17 8.33 -9.40
N LEU A 139 7.59 7.42 -8.61
CA LEU A 139 7.30 7.60 -7.17
C LEU A 139 8.50 7.33 -6.24
N ARG A 140 9.70 7.25 -6.77
CA ARG A 140 10.92 7.09 -5.95
C ARG A 140 11.39 8.44 -5.33
#